data_33c908adf9dd79180257212c38379e55
#
_entry.id   33c908adf9dd79180257212c38379e55
#
_cell.length_a   1.000
_cell.length_b   1.000
_cell.length_c   1.000
_cell.angle_alpha   90.00
_cell.angle_beta   90.00
_cell.angle_gamma   90.00
#
_symmetry.space_group_name_H-M   'P 1'
#
loop_
_entity.id
_entity.type
_entity.pdbx_description
1 polymer ?
#
loop_
_entity_poly.entity_id
_entity_poly.type
_entity_poly.pdbx_seq_one_letter_code
_entity_poly.pdbx_strand_id
1 'polypeptide(L)'
;MMTSSPPTTHQFDVRPPKDEPSGRTNDDIHTSIRFCAATKTIIDTPQMQRLRGLKQLGTAELVYVTATHNRFEHSLGVGHLAEQKLVRIMKRQPLLPTTEKDVLCVKIEDASLMMIDALLRGLGLEIDEDNLDKHLKQIGNGIDAKKFGIYGYKKEVGTFYDGEEDLPHDYLLTSRDWIFIKECIAGGPLPPKGMSIKAAKKAKLGHIVGRKNANQEYLYDIISNLHSGLDVDKMDYFSRDGCRTATGDSAFNDFLLENAYVAKGLCEAPQDCWKCRGRRNQNEHLMICYQSPKTINTAMNFFRQRFNNYMNIYEHHKTKASSLMIADILTLADPYFRLSKSKLPISLACYDADAYLKLKDSIIDIIEENDHELLLPAKHLIERYRKRKLYKTVAEQKVSTSASWTLRFWEMDDEMIKQELIDLSEMIGLSRADIIVEKLQFHFGMKSENRKCTSYGSILLLFLRIFYK
;
A
#
# COMPACT_ATOMS: atom_id res chain seq x y z
N MET A 1 11.86 -6.74 61.97
CA MET A 1 11.40 -5.78 60.98
C MET A 1 12.41 -5.80 59.85
N MET A 2 12.15 -6.55 58.78
CA MET A 2 12.98 -6.56 57.58
C MET A 2 12.32 -5.62 56.54
N THR A 3 12.99 -4.50 56.29
CA THR A 3 12.60 -3.55 55.24
C THR A 3 13.10 -4.08 53.90
N SER A 4 12.21 -4.61 53.11
CA SER A 4 12.48 -4.95 51.71
C SER A 4 12.50 -3.67 50.90
N SER A 5 13.64 -3.37 50.31
CA SER A 5 13.81 -2.33 49.27
C SER A 5 12.90 -2.64 48.07
N PRO A 6 12.26 -1.61 47.44
CA PRO A 6 11.50 -1.81 46.24
C PRO A 6 12.46 -2.21 45.08
N PRO A 7 12.00 -3.01 44.13
CA PRO A 7 12.82 -3.40 42.99
C PRO A 7 13.18 -2.15 42.16
N THR A 8 14.47 -2.02 41.89
CA THR A 8 15.02 -1.00 40.99
C THR A 8 14.32 -1.09 39.64
N THR A 9 13.55 -0.06 39.34
CA THR A 9 13.03 0.16 37.97
C THR A 9 14.22 0.32 37.03
N HIS A 10 14.54 -0.69 36.27
CA HIS A 10 15.40 -0.52 35.12
C HIS A 10 14.69 0.47 34.19
N GLN A 11 15.16 1.70 34.20
CA GLN A 11 14.86 2.66 33.15
C GLN A 11 15.36 2.06 31.84
N PHE A 12 14.42 1.55 31.02
CA PHE A 12 14.72 1.21 29.64
C PHE A 12 15.09 2.51 28.94
N ASP A 13 16.39 2.71 28.75
CA ASP A 13 16.92 3.73 27.88
C ASP A 13 16.62 3.27 26.44
N VAL A 14 15.41 3.63 25.96
CA VAL A 14 14.99 3.35 24.58
C VAL A 14 15.71 4.33 23.67
N ARG A 15 17.03 4.23 23.63
CA ARG A 15 17.79 4.74 22.51
C ARG A 15 17.61 3.78 21.36
N PRO A 16 17.43 4.28 20.13
CA PRO A 16 17.62 3.42 18.96
C PRO A 16 18.98 2.72 19.13
N PRO A 17 19.11 1.47 18.65
CA PRO A 17 20.36 0.73 18.78
C PRO A 17 21.55 1.65 18.52
N LYS A 18 22.64 1.47 19.29
CA LYS A 18 23.85 2.31 19.27
C LYS A 18 24.55 2.38 17.91
N ASP A 19 23.94 1.82 16.87
CA ASP A 19 24.37 2.03 15.50
C ASP A 19 24.23 3.51 15.19
N GLU A 20 25.34 4.16 14.96
CA GLU A 20 25.35 5.47 14.33
C GLU A 20 24.40 5.40 13.14
N PRO A 21 23.49 6.38 12.98
CA PRO A 21 22.54 6.35 11.89
C PRO A 21 23.34 6.23 10.60
N SER A 22 23.26 5.08 9.92
CA SER A 22 24.03 4.83 8.70
C SER A 22 23.62 5.74 7.55
N GLY A 23 22.51 6.47 7.75
CA GLY A 23 22.06 7.49 6.82
C GLY A 23 20.90 8.33 7.37
N ARG A 24 20.73 9.47 6.71
CA ARG A 24 19.64 10.40 6.93
C ARG A 24 19.20 11.00 5.61
N THR A 25 17.91 11.19 5.41
CA THR A 25 17.37 11.96 4.30
C THR A 25 16.44 13.06 4.82
N ASN A 26 16.37 14.17 4.10
CA ASN A 26 15.38 15.19 4.34
C ASN A 26 14.10 14.83 3.58
N ASP A 27 12.98 15.05 4.20
CA ASP A 27 11.64 14.81 3.68
C ASP A 27 10.76 16.01 4.01
N ASP A 28 9.93 16.43 3.09
CA ASP A 28 9.11 17.64 3.25
C ASP A 28 7.89 17.44 4.17
N ILE A 29 7.53 16.18 4.45
CA ILE A 29 6.46 15.83 5.41
C ILE A 29 7.03 15.54 6.79
N HIS A 30 8.08 14.73 6.86
CA HIS A 30 8.66 14.23 8.12
C HIS A 30 9.95 14.95 8.53
N THR A 31 10.33 16.00 7.80
CA THR A 31 11.54 16.82 8.00
C THR A 31 12.84 16.02 7.87
N SER A 32 13.06 15.00 8.68
CA SER A 32 14.27 14.19 8.66
C SER A 32 13.96 12.74 9.02
N ILE A 33 14.22 11.85 8.07
CA ILE A 33 14.08 10.40 8.23
C ILE A 33 15.47 9.81 8.43
N ARG A 34 15.67 9.09 9.55
CA ARG A 34 16.89 8.36 9.85
C ARG A 34 16.71 6.89 9.56
N PHE A 35 17.76 6.24 9.12
CA PHE A 35 17.75 4.80 8.86
C PHE A 35 19.02 4.12 9.36
N CYS A 36 18.86 2.93 9.91
CA CYS A 36 19.94 2.04 10.30
C CYS A 36 20.57 1.36 9.08
N ALA A 37 21.66 0.64 9.29
CA ALA A 37 22.36 -0.10 8.25
C ALA A 37 21.45 -1.07 7.48
N ALA A 38 20.61 -1.84 8.20
CA ALA A 38 19.66 -2.78 7.59
C ALA A 38 18.66 -2.09 6.65
N THR A 39 18.05 -0.99 7.11
CA THR A 39 17.12 -0.20 6.28
C THR A 39 17.84 0.40 5.07
N LYS A 40 19.07 0.92 5.27
CA LYS A 40 19.88 1.47 4.18
C LYS A 40 20.14 0.44 3.08
N THR A 41 20.45 -0.78 3.46
CA THR A 41 20.67 -1.87 2.48
C THR A 41 19.45 -2.12 1.61
N ILE A 42 18.25 -2.11 2.21
CA ILE A 42 17.00 -2.26 1.47
C ILE A 42 16.76 -1.06 0.56
N ILE A 43 17.00 0.15 1.07
CA ILE A 43 16.87 1.40 0.30
C ILE A 43 17.76 1.37 -0.94
N ASP A 44 18.99 0.86 -0.83
CA ASP A 44 19.97 0.84 -1.92
C ASP A 44 19.72 -0.30 -2.94
N THR A 45 18.72 -1.17 -2.75
CA THR A 45 18.38 -2.21 -3.72
C THR A 45 17.82 -1.62 -5.02
N PRO A 46 18.07 -2.26 -6.18
CA PRO A 46 17.48 -1.83 -7.46
C PRO A 46 15.94 -1.76 -7.42
N GLN A 47 15.29 -2.63 -6.67
CA GLN A 47 13.84 -2.68 -6.50
C GLN A 47 13.33 -1.41 -5.81
N MET A 48 13.97 -1.03 -4.70
CA MET A 48 13.59 0.18 -3.97
C MET A 48 13.93 1.44 -4.78
N GLN A 49 15.10 1.48 -5.42
CA GLN A 49 15.51 2.60 -6.29
C GLN A 49 14.57 2.77 -7.51
N ARG A 50 13.96 1.68 -8.01
CA ARG A 50 12.94 1.75 -9.06
C ARG A 50 11.77 2.66 -8.68
N LEU A 51 11.37 2.69 -7.40
CA LEU A 51 10.23 3.47 -6.91
C LEU A 51 10.41 4.98 -7.13
N ARG A 52 11.64 5.47 -7.28
CA ARG A 52 11.93 6.87 -7.66
C ARG A 52 11.40 7.22 -9.06
N GLY A 53 11.25 6.23 -9.93
CA GLY A 53 10.70 6.39 -11.27
C GLY A 53 9.20 6.10 -11.36
N LEU A 54 8.50 6.02 -10.24
CA LEU A 54 7.06 5.75 -10.15
C LEU A 54 6.38 6.84 -9.33
N LYS A 55 5.56 7.66 -9.96
CA LYS A 55 4.77 8.68 -9.27
C LYS A 55 3.72 8.03 -8.38
N GLN A 56 3.56 8.55 -7.18
CA GLN A 56 2.57 8.05 -6.22
C GLN A 56 1.15 8.21 -6.74
N LEU A 57 0.85 9.34 -7.35
CA LEU A 57 -0.47 9.70 -7.87
C LEU A 57 -0.62 9.51 -9.39
N GLY A 58 0.33 8.82 -10.03
CA GLY A 58 0.29 8.53 -11.47
C GLY A 58 0.13 9.80 -12.30
N THR A 59 -0.99 9.91 -13.04
CA THR A 59 -1.26 11.02 -13.95
C THR A 59 -1.86 12.27 -13.29
N ALA A 60 -2.02 12.29 -11.97
CA ALA A 60 -2.63 13.42 -11.25
C ALA A 60 -1.84 14.74 -11.42
N GLU A 61 -0.55 14.69 -11.76
CA GLU A 61 0.25 15.87 -12.07
C GLU A 61 -0.30 16.71 -13.24
N LEU A 62 -1.10 16.10 -14.12
CA LEU A 62 -1.77 16.84 -15.20
C LEU A 62 -2.88 17.76 -14.67
N VAL A 63 -3.33 17.55 -13.45
CA VAL A 63 -4.34 18.36 -12.76
C VAL A 63 -3.68 19.17 -11.65
N TYR A 64 -2.85 18.52 -10.84
CA TYR A 64 -2.12 19.08 -9.70
C TYR A 64 -0.63 19.11 -10.03
N VAL A 65 -0.12 20.23 -10.51
CA VAL A 65 1.26 20.36 -11.04
C VAL A 65 2.33 19.89 -10.05
N THR A 66 2.08 20.05 -8.75
CA THR A 66 3.00 19.64 -7.67
C THR A 66 2.86 18.17 -7.25
N ALA A 67 1.90 17.42 -7.81
CA ALA A 67 1.68 16.00 -7.52
C ALA A 67 2.72 15.10 -8.24
N THR A 68 3.99 15.41 -8.06
CA THR A 68 5.13 14.74 -8.72
C THR A 68 5.91 13.81 -7.80
N HIS A 69 5.53 13.75 -6.53
CA HIS A 69 6.16 12.85 -5.56
C HIS A 69 6.02 11.39 -5.96
N ASN A 70 6.99 10.60 -5.56
CA ASN A 70 7.14 9.24 -6.01
C ASN A 70 6.90 8.22 -4.87
N ARG A 71 6.75 6.96 -5.23
CA ARG A 71 6.52 5.87 -4.29
C ARG A 71 7.69 5.65 -3.33
N PHE A 72 8.90 6.03 -3.71
CA PHE A 72 10.08 5.94 -2.87
C PHE A 72 9.98 6.84 -1.63
N GLU A 73 9.57 8.09 -1.81
CA GLU A 73 9.36 9.04 -0.70
C GLU A 73 8.31 8.54 0.28
N HIS A 74 7.18 8.07 -0.26
CA HIS A 74 6.10 7.49 0.53
C HIS A 74 6.57 6.28 1.34
N SER A 75 7.29 5.33 0.73
CA SER A 75 7.82 4.16 1.45
C SER A 75 8.73 4.53 2.62
N LEU A 76 9.57 5.55 2.44
CA LEU A 76 10.41 6.04 3.55
C LEU A 76 9.56 6.67 4.68
N GLY A 77 8.54 7.43 4.31
CA GLY A 77 7.63 8.08 5.25
C GLY A 77 6.84 7.08 6.08
N VAL A 78 6.28 6.05 5.46
CA VAL A 78 5.53 5.01 6.17
C VAL A 78 6.43 4.22 7.12
N GLY A 79 7.63 3.81 6.69
CA GLY A 79 8.61 3.16 7.56
C GLY A 79 9.00 4.03 8.77
N HIS A 80 9.15 5.34 8.57
CA HIS A 80 9.40 6.29 9.64
C HIS A 80 8.22 6.37 10.63
N LEU A 81 7.00 6.49 10.14
CA LEU A 81 5.80 6.54 10.99
C LEU A 81 5.56 5.22 11.73
N ALA A 82 5.87 4.08 11.11
CA ALA A 82 5.77 2.77 11.73
C ALA A 82 6.69 2.64 12.95
N GLU A 83 7.95 3.05 12.79
CA GLU A 83 8.91 3.14 13.89
C GLU A 83 8.41 4.07 14.99
N GLN A 84 7.99 5.29 14.63
CA GLN A 84 7.50 6.28 15.59
C GLN A 84 6.28 5.77 16.38
N LYS A 85 5.33 5.15 15.71
CA LYS A 85 4.12 4.61 16.35
C LYS A 85 4.47 3.52 17.36
N LEU A 86 5.30 2.57 16.95
CA LEU A 86 5.63 1.44 17.81
C LEU A 86 6.51 1.87 19.01
N VAL A 87 7.49 2.72 18.79
CA VAL A 87 8.34 3.27 19.87
C VAL A 87 7.51 4.06 20.89
N ARG A 88 6.53 4.87 20.45
CA ARG A 88 5.64 5.59 21.36
C ARG A 88 4.75 4.65 22.18
N ILE A 89 4.23 3.57 21.56
CA ILE A 89 3.48 2.53 22.27
C ILE A 89 4.35 1.83 23.30
N MET A 90 5.56 1.41 22.95
CA MET A 90 6.51 0.76 23.88
C MET A 90 6.84 1.64 25.09
N LYS A 91 7.09 2.93 24.88
CA LYS A 91 7.35 3.89 25.96
C LYS A 91 6.19 4.01 26.94
N ARG A 92 4.95 3.94 26.44
CA ARG A 92 3.75 4.04 27.29
C ARG A 92 3.38 2.74 27.97
N GLN A 93 3.66 1.63 27.33
CA GLN A 93 3.29 0.29 27.76
C GLN A 93 4.53 -0.62 27.77
N PRO A 94 5.50 -0.38 28.67
CA PRO A 94 6.78 -1.10 28.69
C PRO A 94 6.66 -2.60 29.02
N LEU A 95 5.49 -3.04 29.48
CA LEU A 95 5.22 -4.46 29.75
C LEU A 95 4.73 -5.25 28.52
N LEU A 96 4.53 -4.58 27.38
CA LEU A 96 4.21 -5.29 26.14
C LEU A 96 5.42 -6.12 25.67
N PRO A 97 5.19 -7.31 25.15
CA PRO A 97 6.25 -8.18 24.64
C PRO A 97 6.74 -7.71 23.25
N THR A 98 7.10 -6.45 23.14
CA THR A 98 7.63 -5.83 21.92
C THR A 98 9.13 -5.66 22.05
N THR A 99 9.87 -6.02 21.04
CA THR A 99 11.32 -5.93 20.97
C THR A 99 11.78 -4.88 19.97
N GLU A 100 13.03 -4.43 20.07
CA GLU A 100 13.65 -3.57 19.05
C GLU A 100 13.65 -4.23 17.67
N LYS A 101 13.77 -5.56 17.64
CA LYS A 101 13.67 -6.35 16.40
C LYS A 101 12.28 -6.24 15.76
N ASP A 102 11.21 -6.19 16.57
CA ASP A 102 9.86 -5.95 16.05
C ASP A 102 9.74 -4.57 15.42
N VAL A 103 10.38 -3.54 16.05
CA VAL A 103 10.44 -2.20 15.46
C VAL A 103 11.15 -2.21 14.10
N LEU A 104 12.28 -2.91 14.01
CA LEU A 104 13.00 -3.07 12.75
C LEU A 104 12.18 -3.80 11.68
N CYS A 105 11.52 -4.89 12.05
CA CYS A 105 10.68 -5.66 11.12
C CYS A 105 9.55 -4.80 10.55
N VAL A 106 8.86 -4.04 11.40
CA VAL A 106 7.75 -3.16 10.97
C VAL A 106 8.25 -2.03 10.06
N LYS A 107 9.45 -1.50 10.33
CA LYS A 107 10.08 -0.48 9.49
C LYS A 107 10.52 -1.03 8.12
N ILE A 108 11.00 -2.26 8.07
CA ILE A 108 11.42 -2.96 6.84
C ILE A 108 10.21 -3.37 6.01
N GLU A 109 9.13 -3.79 6.65
CA GLU A 109 7.92 -4.27 5.98
C GLU A 109 7.43 -3.28 4.94
N ASP A 110 7.33 -2.02 5.28
CA ASP A 110 6.77 -1.03 4.38
C ASP A 110 7.63 -0.82 3.13
N ALA A 111 8.95 -0.73 3.28
CA ALA A 111 9.84 -0.67 2.15
C ALA A 111 9.66 -1.87 1.20
N SER A 112 9.39 -3.06 1.76
CA SER A 112 9.13 -4.28 1.00
C SER A 112 7.69 -4.32 0.43
N LEU A 113 6.70 -3.85 1.18
CA LEU A 113 5.30 -3.78 0.76
C LEU A 113 5.12 -2.93 -0.48
N MET A 114 5.68 -1.73 -0.51
CA MET A 114 5.56 -0.82 -1.64
C MET A 114 6.25 -1.37 -2.89
N MET A 115 7.37 -2.09 -2.73
CA MET A 115 8.01 -2.78 -3.85
C MET A 115 7.10 -3.84 -4.47
N ILE A 116 6.38 -4.59 -3.64
CA ILE A 116 5.57 -5.75 -4.05
C ILE A 116 4.14 -5.32 -4.40
N ASP A 117 3.55 -4.43 -3.64
CA ASP A 117 2.17 -3.96 -3.86
C ASP A 117 2.05 -3.11 -5.14
N ALA A 118 3.03 -2.25 -5.40
CA ALA A 118 3.13 -1.52 -6.67
C ALA A 118 3.28 -2.48 -7.88
N LEU A 119 3.99 -3.61 -7.67
CA LEU A 119 4.13 -4.69 -8.63
C LEU A 119 2.79 -5.32 -8.99
N LEU A 120 2.04 -5.69 -7.99
CA LEU A 120 0.93 -6.63 -8.12
C LEU A 120 -0.40 -5.93 -8.34
N ARG A 121 -0.64 -4.79 -7.69
CA ARG A 121 -1.87 -4.00 -7.89
C ARG A 121 -1.88 -3.24 -9.21
N GLY A 122 -0.72 -2.70 -9.62
CA GLY A 122 -0.60 -1.97 -10.90
C GLY A 122 -0.88 -2.84 -12.13
N LEU A 123 -0.74 -4.16 -11.99
CA LEU A 123 -0.91 -5.14 -13.07
C LEU A 123 -2.14 -6.05 -12.89
N GLY A 124 -2.97 -5.81 -11.87
CA GLY A 124 -4.13 -6.65 -11.58
C GLY A 124 -3.78 -8.07 -11.13
N LEU A 125 -2.50 -8.30 -10.75
CA LEU A 125 -2.03 -9.59 -10.31
C LEU A 125 -2.25 -9.79 -8.81
N GLU A 126 -2.57 -11.01 -8.44
CA GLU A 126 -2.67 -11.41 -7.05
C GLU A 126 -1.30 -11.78 -6.49
N ILE A 127 -1.02 -11.35 -5.24
CA ILE A 127 0.18 -11.76 -4.53
C ILE A 127 0.06 -13.25 -4.22
N ASP A 128 0.94 -14.07 -4.79
CA ASP A 128 1.15 -15.45 -4.37
C ASP A 128 2.50 -15.60 -3.63
N GLU A 129 2.63 -16.68 -2.87
CA GLU A 129 3.81 -16.93 -2.04
C GLU A 129 5.08 -17.11 -2.88
N ASP A 130 4.98 -17.78 -4.03
CA ASP A 130 6.12 -18.07 -4.90
C ASP A 130 6.69 -16.79 -5.53
N ASN A 131 5.83 -15.86 -5.95
CA ASN A 131 6.25 -14.57 -6.48
C ASN A 131 6.85 -13.68 -5.38
N LEU A 132 6.21 -13.63 -4.22
CA LEU A 132 6.73 -12.89 -3.06
C LEU A 132 8.11 -13.42 -2.65
N ASP A 133 8.27 -14.75 -2.54
CA ASP A 133 9.54 -15.39 -2.20
C ASP A 133 10.63 -15.14 -3.25
N LYS A 134 10.28 -15.19 -4.52
CA LYS A 134 11.21 -14.93 -5.62
C LYS A 134 11.78 -13.51 -5.54
N HIS A 135 10.94 -12.51 -5.29
CA HIS A 135 11.37 -11.12 -5.16
C HIS A 135 12.17 -10.87 -3.88
N LEU A 136 11.74 -11.41 -2.74
CA LEU A 136 12.50 -11.30 -1.49
C LEU A 136 13.86 -12.02 -1.56
N LYS A 137 13.94 -13.16 -2.24
CA LYS A 137 15.22 -13.85 -2.50
C LYS A 137 16.14 -13.05 -3.42
N GLN A 138 15.59 -12.34 -4.39
CA GLN A 138 16.39 -11.47 -5.25
C GLN A 138 16.93 -10.25 -4.48
N ILE A 139 16.15 -9.67 -3.59
CA ILE A 139 16.62 -8.63 -2.67
C ILE A 139 17.79 -9.18 -1.84
N GLY A 140 17.64 -10.38 -1.25
CA GLY A 140 18.68 -11.06 -0.48
C GLY A 140 19.95 -11.40 -1.29
N ASN A 141 19.81 -11.84 -2.54
CA ASN A 141 20.93 -12.19 -3.42
C ASN A 141 21.63 -10.97 -4.04
N GLY A 142 20.95 -9.84 -4.17
CA GLY A 142 21.53 -8.58 -4.67
C GLY A 142 22.34 -7.81 -3.63
N ILE A 143 22.31 -8.25 -2.38
CA ILE A 143 23.04 -7.63 -1.27
C ILE A 143 24.41 -8.30 -1.17
N ASP A 144 25.47 -7.61 -1.59
CA ASP A 144 26.84 -8.04 -1.33
C ASP A 144 27.17 -7.77 0.14
N ALA A 145 26.99 -8.79 0.96
CA ALA A 145 27.19 -8.76 2.41
C ALA A 145 28.59 -8.27 2.81
N LYS A 146 29.63 -8.61 2.04
CA LYS A 146 31.02 -8.19 2.31
C LYS A 146 31.22 -6.69 2.13
N LYS A 147 30.44 -6.04 1.27
CA LYS A 147 30.62 -4.64 0.91
C LYS A 147 29.88 -3.67 1.83
N PHE A 148 28.86 -4.15 2.53
CA PHE A 148 27.92 -3.30 3.28
C PHE A 148 27.71 -3.71 4.76
N GLY A 149 28.44 -4.73 5.26
CA GLY A 149 28.28 -5.17 6.66
C GLY A 149 26.91 -5.75 7.01
N ILE A 150 26.17 -6.29 6.04
CA ILE A 150 24.87 -6.94 6.23
C ILE A 150 24.77 -8.15 5.27
N TYR A 151 24.47 -9.15 5.61
CA TYR A 151 24.15 -10.46 5.99
C TYR A 151 23.31 -11.21 4.93
N GLY A 152 23.95 -12.11 4.19
CA GLY A 152 23.35 -12.94 3.16
C GLY A 152 22.36 -13.98 3.72
N TYR A 153 21.30 -14.27 2.95
CA TYR A 153 20.37 -15.35 3.25
C TYR A 153 21.03 -16.71 3.06
N LYS A 154 21.20 -17.48 4.13
CA LYS A 154 21.62 -18.88 4.05
C LYS A 154 20.40 -19.78 3.79
N LYS A 155 20.36 -20.38 2.61
CA LYS A 155 19.26 -21.21 2.11
C LYS A 155 18.90 -22.40 3.05
N GLU A 156 19.86 -22.88 3.83
CA GLU A 156 19.71 -24.05 4.69
C GLU A 156 19.11 -23.75 6.07
N VAL A 157 19.19 -22.51 6.54
CA VAL A 157 18.77 -22.14 7.91
C VAL A 157 17.71 -21.04 7.92
N GLY A 158 17.40 -20.41 6.78
CA GLY A 158 16.40 -19.35 6.68
C GLY A 158 16.75 -18.07 7.44
N THR A 159 18.04 -17.80 7.65
CA THR A 159 18.57 -16.63 8.35
C THR A 159 19.43 -15.80 7.43
N PHE A 160 19.41 -14.48 7.61
CA PHE A 160 20.44 -13.59 7.05
C PHE A 160 21.69 -13.68 7.91
N TYR A 161 22.82 -13.85 7.30
CA TYR A 161 24.09 -14.05 7.97
C TYR A 161 25.16 -13.12 7.40
N ASP A 162 25.94 -12.55 8.26
CA ASP A 162 27.19 -11.94 7.93
C ASP A 162 28.33 -12.74 8.55
N GLY A 163 29.43 -12.68 7.91
CA GLY A 163 30.57 -13.51 8.28
C GLY A 163 31.48 -12.88 9.33
N GLU A 164 31.07 -11.84 10.04
CA GLU A 164 31.89 -11.25 11.11
C GLU A 164 31.28 -11.49 12.48
N GLU A 165 32.10 -11.98 13.40
CA GLU A 165 31.75 -12.55 14.70
C GLU A 165 31.27 -11.56 15.75
N ASP A 166 31.13 -10.26 15.45
CA ASP A 166 31.01 -9.20 16.44
C ASP A 166 29.65 -8.48 16.55
N LEU A 167 28.59 -8.93 15.82
CA LEU A 167 27.28 -8.35 16.03
C LEU A 167 26.46 -9.13 17.06
N PRO A 168 25.80 -8.43 17.99
CA PRO A 168 24.92 -9.08 18.94
C PRO A 168 23.86 -9.92 18.21
N HIS A 169 23.71 -11.17 18.57
CA HIS A 169 22.72 -12.11 17.99
C HIS A 169 21.28 -11.56 17.94
N ASP A 170 20.97 -10.55 18.72
CA ASP A 170 19.64 -9.93 18.84
C ASP A 170 19.23 -9.08 17.64
N TYR A 171 20.15 -8.68 16.78
CA TYR A 171 19.88 -7.86 15.59
C TYR A 171 19.73 -8.65 14.29
N LEU A 172 19.99 -9.96 14.31
CA LEU A 172 19.81 -10.78 13.12
C LEU A 172 18.34 -11.14 12.90
N LEU A 173 17.83 -10.84 11.71
CA LEU A 173 16.49 -11.27 11.32
C LEU A 173 16.47 -12.77 11.11
N THR A 174 15.66 -13.47 11.89
CA THR A 174 15.44 -14.91 11.80
C THR A 174 14.43 -15.24 10.71
N SER A 175 14.30 -16.54 10.37
CA SER A 175 13.25 -17.01 9.45
C SER A 175 11.84 -16.57 9.91
N ARG A 176 11.59 -16.52 11.23
CA ARG A 176 10.31 -16.06 11.77
C ARG A 176 10.07 -14.57 11.56
N ASP A 177 11.13 -13.76 11.63
CA ASP A 177 11.04 -12.31 11.36
C ASP A 177 10.69 -12.07 9.90
N TRP A 178 11.29 -12.81 8.98
CA TRP A 178 10.95 -12.76 7.56
C TRP A 178 9.54 -13.24 7.26
N ILE A 179 9.06 -14.30 7.93
CA ILE A 179 7.66 -14.72 7.82
C ILE A 179 6.74 -13.63 8.36
N PHE A 180 7.09 -13.00 9.48
CA PHE A 180 6.31 -11.89 10.03
C PHE A 180 6.21 -10.72 9.04
N ILE A 181 7.32 -10.30 8.43
CA ILE A 181 7.33 -9.25 7.39
C ILE A 181 6.42 -9.63 6.22
N LYS A 182 6.51 -10.87 5.72
CA LYS A 182 5.63 -11.36 4.65
C LYS A 182 4.15 -11.38 5.04
N GLU A 183 3.85 -11.81 6.26
CA GLU A 183 2.48 -11.82 6.78
C GLU A 183 1.90 -10.42 6.90
N CYS A 184 2.71 -9.44 7.32
CA CYS A 184 2.32 -8.04 7.34
C CYS A 184 2.02 -7.53 5.91
N ILE A 185 2.91 -7.79 4.94
CA ILE A 185 2.71 -7.49 3.51
C ILE A 185 1.42 -8.10 2.97
N ALA A 186 1.16 -9.38 3.31
CA ALA A 186 -0.06 -10.07 2.92
C ALA A 186 -1.32 -9.54 3.63
N GLY A 187 -1.15 -8.75 4.70
CA GLY A 187 -2.24 -8.31 5.58
C GLY A 187 -2.90 -9.47 6.33
N GLY A 188 -2.11 -10.44 6.79
CA GLY A 188 -2.55 -11.62 7.55
C GLY A 188 -1.78 -12.89 7.20
N PRO A 189 -2.33 -14.06 7.55
CA PRO A 189 -1.68 -15.35 7.29
C PRO A 189 -1.27 -15.54 5.83
N LEU A 190 -0.10 -16.10 5.62
CA LEU A 190 0.36 -16.48 4.27
C LEU A 190 -0.52 -17.60 3.69
N PRO A 191 -0.76 -17.60 2.38
CA PRO A 191 -1.53 -18.63 1.72
C PRO A 191 -0.79 -19.98 1.74
N PRO A 192 -1.50 -21.11 1.66
CA PRO A 192 -0.89 -22.39 1.34
C PRO A 192 -0.18 -22.34 -0.02
N LYS A 193 0.86 -23.16 -0.18
CA LYS A 193 1.65 -23.22 -1.42
C LYS A 193 0.76 -23.41 -2.66
N GLY A 194 0.98 -22.59 -3.68
CA GLY A 194 0.22 -22.61 -4.93
C GLY A 194 -1.17 -21.98 -4.86
N MET A 195 -1.49 -21.24 -3.79
CA MET A 195 -2.76 -20.53 -3.66
C MET A 195 -2.54 -19.02 -3.54
N SER A 196 -3.34 -18.23 -4.23
CA SER A 196 -3.28 -16.77 -4.09
C SER A 196 -3.77 -16.29 -2.71
N ILE A 197 -3.24 -15.16 -2.24
CA ILE A 197 -3.65 -14.54 -0.97
C ILE A 197 -5.16 -14.29 -0.94
N LYS A 198 -5.74 -13.83 -2.05
CA LYS A 198 -7.18 -13.58 -2.15
C LYS A 198 -8.00 -14.86 -2.03
N ALA A 199 -7.57 -15.94 -2.70
CA ALA A 199 -8.21 -17.25 -2.60
C ALA A 199 -8.10 -17.81 -1.17
N ALA A 200 -6.92 -17.72 -0.55
CA ALA A 200 -6.69 -18.18 0.83
C ALA A 200 -7.54 -17.38 1.85
N LYS A 201 -7.62 -16.05 1.69
CA LYS A 201 -8.49 -15.20 2.52
C LYS A 201 -9.95 -15.57 2.37
N LYS A 202 -10.44 -15.76 1.13
CA LYS A 202 -11.82 -16.19 0.85
C LYS A 202 -12.13 -17.57 1.44
N ALA A 203 -11.20 -18.50 1.32
CA ALA A 203 -11.31 -19.85 1.89
C ALA A 203 -11.03 -19.91 3.39
N LYS A 204 -10.62 -18.78 4.00
CA LYS A 204 -10.24 -18.68 5.43
C LYS A 204 -9.11 -19.66 5.81
N LEU A 205 -8.16 -19.88 4.92
CA LEU A 205 -7.01 -20.75 5.11
C LEU A 205 -5.79 -19.98 5.65
N GLY A 206 -4.81 -20.74 6.15
CA GLY A 206 -3.58 -20.20 6.72
C GLY A 206 -3.70 -19.84 8.22
N HIS A 207 -2.57 -19.75 8.87
CA HIS A 207 -2.42 -19.34 10.27
C HIS A 207 -1.12 -18.58 10.43
N ILE A 208 -1.07 -17.69 11.39
CA ILE A 208 0.10 -16.86 11.67
C ILE A 208 1.26 -17.71 12.19
N VAL A 209 2.43 -17.50 11.66
CA VAL A 209 3.67 -18.19 12.00
C VAL A 209 4.72 -17.21 12.56
N GLY A 210 4.83 -16.02 12.01
CA GLY A 210 5.88 -15.06 12.35
C GLY A 210 5.79 -14.60 13.81
N ARG A 211 4.62 -14.14 14.25
CA ARG A 211 4.35 -13.74 15.64
C ARG A 211 3.14 -14.52 16.17
N LYS A 212 3.40 -15.78 16.57
CA LYS A 212 2.37 -16.71 17.08
C LYS A 212 1.80 -16.34 18.44
N ASN A 213 2.50 -15.48 19.19
CA ASN A 213 2.05 -15.07 20.52
C ASN A 213 0.83 -14.15 20.37
N ALA A 214 -0.28 -14.55 20.97
CA ALA A 214 -1.51 -13.73 21.00
C ALA A 214 -1.28 -12.31 21.55
N ASN A 215 -0.26 -12.14 22.36
CA ASN A 215 0.10 -10.83 22.92
C ASN A 215 0.87 -9.92 21.93
N GLN A 216 1.19 -10.39 20.73
CA GLN A 216 1.89 -9.63 19.68
C GLN A 216 1.03 -9.37 18.44
N GLU A 217 -0.25 -9.75 18.46
CA GLU A 217 -1.15 -9.62 17.30
C GLU A 217 -1.38 -8.17 16.84
N TYR A 218 -1.24 -7.20 17.75
CA TYR A 218 -1.35 -5.77 17.43
C TYR A 218 -0.25 -5.26 16.50
N LEU A 219 0.89 -5.97 16.39
CA LEU A 219 1.97 -5.59 15.49
C LEU A 219 1.52 -5.56 14.02
N TYR A 220 0.58 -6.44 13.65
CA TYR A 220 -0.01 -6.47 12.31
C TYR A 220 -0.95 -5.29 12.02
N ASP A 221 -1.31 -4.49 13.03
CA ASP A 221 -2.17 -3.32 12.87
C ASP A 221 -1.38 -2.01 12.69
N ILE A 222 -0.04 -2.06 12.67
CA ILE A 222 0.79 -0.85 12.56
C ILE A 222 0.62 -0.25 11.17
N ILE A 223 0.91 -1.02 10.12
CA ILE A 223 0.93 -0.56 8.73
C ILE A 223 -0.42 -0.74 8.05
N SER A 224 -1.13 -1.82 8.34
CA SER A 224 -2.45 -2.10 7.76
C SER A 224 -3.45 -2.47 8.84
N ASN A 225 -4.15 -1.49 9.39
CA ASN A 225 -5.12 -1.71 10.46
C ASN A 225 -6.50 -2.05 9.89
N LEU A 226 -6.81 -3.35 9.84
CA LEU A 226 -8.09 -3.85 9.35
C LEU A 226 -9.27 -3.54 10.28
N HIS A 227 -9.01 -3.21 11.55
CA HIS A 227 -10.05 -2.97 12.56
C HIS A 227 -10.51 -1.51 12.58
N SER A 228 -9.58 -0.58 12.80
CA SER A 228 -9.90 0.84 12.87
C SER A 228 -9.69 1.59 11.56
N GLY A 229 -8.87 1.06 10.65
CA GLY A 229 -8.44 1.76 9.44
C GLY A 229 -7.46 2.92 9.71
N LEU A 230 -7.04 3.14 10.96
CA LEU A 230 -6.06 4.16 11.34
C LEU A 230 -4.66 3.55 11.34
N ASP A 231 -4.04 3.47 10.20
CA ASP A 231 -2.71 2.92 9.98
C ASP A 231 -1.73 3.96 9.44
N VAL A 232 -0.44 3.66 9.52
CA VAL A 232 0.61 4.60 9.17
C VAL A 232 0.76 4.80 7.65
N ASP A 233 0.36 3.82 6.85
CA ASP A 233 0.26 3.95 5.40
C ASP A 233 -0.64 5.15 5.03
N LYS A 234 -1.86 5.16 5.56
CA LYS A 234 -2.79 6.27 5.35
C LYS A 234 -2.32 7.58 5.96
N MET A 235 -1.64 7.52 7.11
CA MET A 235 -1.08 8.71 7.75
C MET A 235 -0.06 9.40 6.86
N ASP A 236 0.85 8.65 6.22
CA ASP A 236 1.82 9.24 5.31
C ASP A 236 1.15 9.80 4.06
N TYR A 237 0.39 8.96 3.33
CA TYR A 237 -0.09 9.42 2.04
C TYR A 237 -1.16 10.52 2.14
N PHE A 238 -1.97 10.59 3.20
CA PHE A 238 -2.88 11.73 3.37
C PHE A 238 -2.13 13.04 3.54
N SER A 239 -1.05 13.02 4.32
CA SER A 239 -0.20 14.19 4.53
C SER A 239 0.56 14.57 3.26
N ARG A 240 1.16 13.58 2.61
CA ARG A 240 1.99 13.77 1.42
C ARG A 240 1.15 14.21 0.22
N ASP A 241 0.08 13.51 -0.08
CA ASP A 241 -0.81 13.84 -1.19
C ASP A 241 -1.50 15.18 -0.94
N GLY A 242 -1.98 15.43 0.28
CA GLY A 242 -2.60 16.68 0.67
C GLY A 242 -1.66 17.88 0.52
N CYS A 243 -0.42 17.75 0.95
CA CYS A 243 0.62 18.76 0.78
C CYS A 243 0.89 19.03 -0.70
N ARG A 244 1.05 18.00 -1.51
CA ARG A 244 1.40 18.10 -2.93
C ARG A 244 0.25 18.50 -3.84
N THR A 245 -0.98 18.38 -3.38
CA THR A 245 -2.18 18.81 -4.13
C THR A 245 -2.86 20.05 -3.54
N ALA A 246 -2.33 20.57 -2.42
CA ALA A 246 -2.91 21.67 -1.64
C ALA A 246 -4.37 21.40 -1.21
N THR A 247 -4.74 20.14 -0.97
CA THR A 247 -6.10 19.73 -0.60
C THR A 247 -6.25 19.26 0.84
N GLY A 248 -5.16 19.12 1.58
CA GLY A 248 -5.19 18.52 2.92
C GLY A 248 -4.31 19.18 3.95
N ASP A 249 -4.67 18.95 5.22
CA ASP A 249 -3.92 19.34 6.40
C ASP A 249 -3.29 18.08 7.05
N SER A 250 -2.00 18.16 7.38
CA SER A 250 -1.23 17.05 7.97
C SER A 250 -1.27 17.01 9.49
N ALA A 251 -2.01 17.91 10.14
CA ALA A 251 -1.93 18.18 11.57
C ALA A 251 -2.39 17.03 12.50
N PHE A 252 -3.02 15.98 12.01
CA PHE A 252 -3.59 14.93 12.86
C PHE A 252 -2.65 13.75 13.16
N ASN A 253 -1.56 13.59 12.41
CA ASN A 253 -0.72 12.39 12.55
C ASN A 253 -0.08 12.29 13.92
N ASP A 254 0.60 13.34 14.41
CA ASP A 254 1.26 13.32 15.70
C ASP A 254 0.28 13.08 16.85
N PHE A 255 -0.89 13.71 16.81
CA PHE A 255 -1.89 13.50 17.84
C PHE A 255 -2.42 12.06 17.89
N LEU A 256 -2.64 11.43 16.74
CA LEU A 256 -3.04 10.02 16.66
C LEU A 256 -1.92 9.08 17.12
N LEU A 257 -0.66 9.33 16.71
CA LEU A 257 0.49 8.56 17.15
C LEU A 257 0.68 8.63 18.65
N GLU A 258 0.51 9.81 19.23
CA GLU A 258 0.63 10.02 20.67
C GLU A 258 -0.50 9.43 21.50
N ASN A 259 -1.65 9.20 20.95
CA ASN A 259 -2.80 8.64 21.67
C ASN A 259 -3.08 7.17 21.30
N ALA A 260 -2.19 6.53 20.54
CA ALA A 260 -2.27 5.11 20.25
C ALA A 260 -1.78 4.27 21.44
N TYR A 261 -2.49 3.18 21.74
CA TYR A 261 -2.12 2.20 22.77
C TYR A 261 -2.64 0.83 22.40
N VAL A 262 -2.12 -0.22 23.05
CA VAL A 262 -2.56 -1.60 22.84
C VAL A 262 -3.51 -2.02 23.95
N ALA A 263 -4.66 -2.52 23.58
CA ALA A 263 -5.64 -3.07 24.51
C ALA A 263 -6.39 -4.25 23.89
N LYS A 264 -7.06 -5.06 24.73
CA LYS A 264 -8.06 -6.00 24.27
C LYS A 264 -9.27 -5.23 23.77
N GLY A 265 -9.68 -5.52 22.58
CA GLY A 265 -10.86 -4.92 21.97
C GLY A 265 -11.76 -5.97 21.35
N LEU A 266 -13.06 -5.68 21.29
CA LEU A 266 -14.04 -6.50 20.60
C LEU A 266 -13.84 -6.40 19.07
N CYS A 267 -13.79 -7.55 18.43
CA CYS A 267 -13.75 -7.63 16.98
C CYS A 267 -15.18 -7.59 16.43
N GLU A 268 -15.47 -6.59 15.61
CA GLU A 268 -16.83 -6.41 15.03
C GLU A 268 -17.18 -7.47 13.98
N ALA A 269 -16.18 -8.11 13.35
CA ALA A 269 -16.38 -9.16 12.36
C ALA A 269 -15.49 -10.39 12.66
N PRO A 270 -15.72 -11.08 13.79
CA PRO A 270 -14.85 -12.18 14.22
C PRO A 270 -14.83 -13.37 13.25
N GLN A 271 -15.89 -13.58 12.48
CA GLN A 271 -15.99 -14.61 11.45
C GLN A 271 -15.01 -14.37 10.28
N ASP A 272 -14.64 -13.13 10.02
CA ASP A 272 -13.74 -12.73 8.93
C ASP A 272 -12.34 -12.37 9.42
N CYS A 273 -12.18 -12.25 10.74
CA CYS A 273 -10.92 -11.89 11.38
C CYS A 273 -10.05 -13.12 11.59
N TRP A 274 -8.87 -13.14 10.98
CA TRP A 274 -7.92 -14.24 11.19
C TRP A 274 -7.41 -14.31 12.65
N LYS A 275 -7.38 -13.19 13.38
CA LYS A 275 -6.98 -13.13 14.79
C LYS A 275 -8.00 -13.81 15.70
N CYS A 276 -9.27 -13.81 15.33
CA CYS A 276 -10.35 -14.49 16.07
C CYS A 276 -10.51 -15.97 15.70
N ARG A 277 -9.93 -16.39 14.57
CA ARG A 277 -10.09 -17.73 14.03
C ARG A 277 -9.53 -18.79 14.98
N GLY A 278 -10.33 -19.82 15.23
CA GLY A 278 -9.96 -20.94 16.12
C GLY A 278 -10.10 -20.66 17.62
N ARG A 279 -10.52 -19.47 18.01
CA ARG A 279 -10.80 -19.13 19.40
C ARG A 279 -12.28 -19.37 19.70
N ARG A 280 -12.56 -20.40 20.49
CA ARG A 280 -13.94 -20.67 20.93
C ARG A 280 -14.44 -19.51 21.80
N ASN A 281 -15.52 -18.83 21.36
CA ASN A 281 -16.24 -17.77 22.08
C ASN A 281 -15.38 -16.53 22.48
N GLN A 282 -14.24 -16.28 21.82
CA GLN A 282 -13.45 -15.09 22.09
C GLN A 282 -13.43 -14.19 20.84
N ASN A 283 -14.29 -13.19 20.84
CA ASN A 283 -14.30 -12.13 19.83
C ASN A 283 -13.34 -10.99 20.22
N GLU A 284 -12.46 -11.21 21.19
CA GLU A 284 -11.50 -10.23 21.69
C GLU A 284 -10.07 -10.65 21.33
N HIS A 285 -9.28 -9.68 20.94
CA HIS A 285 -7.83 -9.83 20.76
C HIS A 285 -7.12 -8.51 21.03
N LEU A 286 -5.79 -8.54 21.17
CA LEU A 286 -5.00 -7.31 21.29
C LEU A 286 -5.01 -6.57 19.95
N MET A 287 -5.34 -5.29 20.00
CA MET A 287 -5.38 -4.39 18.86
C MET A 287 -4.89 -3.00 19.23
N ILE A 288 -4.55 -2.19 18.23
CA ILE A 288 -4.24 -0.79 18.43
C ILE A 288 -5.53 -0.01 18.62
N CYS A 289 -5.65 0.60 19.81
CA CYS A 289 -6.76 1.44 20.22
C CYS A 289 -6.31 2.90 20.33
N TYR A 290 -7.27 3.81 20.37
CA TYR A 290 -7.05 5.25 20.52
C TYR A 290 -7.86 5.80 21.67
N GLN A 291 -7.27 6.71 22.45
CA GLN A 291 -7.90 7.21 23.66
C GLN A 291 -9.14 8.05 23.37
N SER A 292 -10.30 7.50 23.67
CA SER A 292 -11.59 8.20 23.61
C SER A 292 -11.81 9.05 24.88
N PRO A 293 -12.47 10.22 24.85
CA PRO A 293 -13.06 10.88 23.67
C PRO A 293 -12.07 11.77 22.88
N LYS A 294 -10.83 11.95 23.36
CA LYS A 294 -9.86 12.92 22.81
C LYS A 294 -9.64 12.76 21.30
N THR A 295 -9.55 11.52 20.81
CA THR A 295 -9.17 11.21 19.42
C THR A 295 -10.33 11.11 18.47
N ILE A 296 -11.57 11.13 18.92
CA ILE A 296 -12.74 10.90 18.07
C ILE A 296 -12.80 11.91 16.92
N ASN A 297 -12.73 13.20 17.22
CA ASN A 297 -12.81 14.26 16.21
C ASN A 297 -11.64 14.18 15.22
N THR A 298 -10.43 13.88 15.70
CA THR A 298 -9.24 13.71 14.85
C THR A 298 -9.38 12.50 13.94
N ALA A 299 -9.85 11.37 14.45
CA ALA A 299 -10.12 10.17 13.65
C ALA A 299 -11.21 10.43 12.60
N MET A 300 -12.27 11.16 12.96
CA MET A 300 -13.31 11.54 11.99
C MET A 300 -12.77 12.43 10.88
N ASN A 301 -11.94 13.42 11.22
CA ASN A 301 -11.31 14.28 10.23
C ASN A 301 -10.36 13.51 9.33
N PHE A 302 -9.63 12.52 9.88
CA PHE A 302 -8.78 11.62 9.11
C PHE A 302 -9.58 10.85 8.04
N PHE A 303 -10.73 10.27 8.38
CA PHE A 303 -11.58 9.59 7.41
C PHE A 303 -12.28 10.55 6.44
N ARG A 304 -12.60 11.75 6.89
CA ARG A 304 -13.12 12.80 6.00
C ARG A 304 -12.07 13.21 4.97
N GLN A 305 -10.80 13.35 5.39
CA GLN A 305 -9.68 13.61 4.47
C GLN A 305 -9.53 12.50 3.45
N ARG A 306 -9.62 11.22 3.89
CA ARG A 306 -9.63 10.09 2.97
C ARG A 306 -10.71 10.23 1.89
N PHE A 307 -11.93 10.51 2.30
CA PHE A 307 -13.05 10.70 1.38
C PHE A 307 -12.79 11.83 0.40
N ASN A 308 -12.32 12.97 0.89
CA ASN A 308 -12.02 14.14 0.06
C ASN A 308 -10.90 13.87 -0.95
N ASN A 309 -9.84 13.16 -0.54
CA ASN A 309 -8.75 12.79 -1.44
C ASN A 309 -9.25 11.85 -2.56
N TYR A 310 -10.11 10.88 -2.22
CA TYR A 310 -10.70 10.01 -3.24
C TYR A 310 -11.54 10.81 -4.24
N MET A 311 -12.44 11.67 -3.77
CA MET A 311 -13.31 12.47 -4.63
C MET A 311 -12.53 13.47 -5.51
N ASN A 312 -11.60 14.17 -4.90
CA ASN A 312 -11.00 15.35 -5.54
C ASN A 312 -9.69 15.04 -6.26
N ILE A 313 -8.92 14.03 -5.81
CA ILE A 313 -7.60 13.71 -6.35
C ILE A 313 -7.63 12.41 -7.16
N TYR A 314 -7.88 11.27 -6.50
CA TYR A 314 -7.67 9.96 -7.11
C TYR A 314 -8.69 9.65 -8.19
N GLU A 315 -9.95 10.02 -7.97
CA GLU A 315 -11.05 9.83 -8.92
C GLU A 315 -11.49 11.16 -9.60
N HIS A 316 -10.63 12.18 -9.57
CA HIS A 316 -10.90 13.38 -10.33
C HIS A 316 -11.03 13.06 -11.82
N HIS A 317 -12.08 13.55 -12.49
CA HIS A 317 -12.43 13.13 -13.85
C HIS A 317 -11.29 13.30 -14.88
N LYS A 318 -10.46 14.35 -14.77
CA LYS A 318 -9.30 14.54 -15.65
C LYS A 318 -8.17 13.58 -15.34
N THR A 319 -7.90 13.30 -14.06
CA THR A 319 -6.92 12.31 -13.64
C THR A 319 -7.32 10.93 -14.16
N LYS A 320 -8.60 10.57 -14.03
CA LYS A 320 -9.12 9.31 -14.53
C LYS A 320 -9.04 9.19 -16.05
N ALA A 321 -9.46 10.24 -16.77
CA ALA A 321 -9.36 10.28 -18.23
C ALA A 321 -7.91 10.06 -18.71
N SER A 322 -6.94 10.69 -18.04
CA SER A 322 -5.51 10.51 -18.33
C SER A 322 -5.05 9.08 -18.06
N SER A 323 -5.45 8.50 -16.94
CA SER A 323 -5.09 7.12 -16.56
C SER A 323 -5.66 6.10 -17.55
N LEU A 324 -6.89 6.30 -18.03
CA LEU A 324 -7.52 5.47 -19.05
C LEU A 324 -6.77 5.56 -20.38
N MET A 325 -6.32 6.77 -20.79
CA MET A 325 -5.48 6.91 -21.99
C MET A 325 -4.15 6.17 -21.85
N ILE A 326 -3.48 6.25 -20.69
CA ILE A 326 -2.24 5.50 -20.45
C ILE A 326 -2.50 3.99 -20.55
N ALA A 327 -3.61 3.50 -19.99
CA ALA A 327 -3.97 2.08 -20.10
C ALA A 327 -4.15 1.65 -21.56
N ASP A 328 -4.83 2.44 -22.38
CA ASP A 328 -4.99 2.16 -23.80
C ASP A 328 -3.64 2.23 -24.56
N ILE A 329 -2.77 3.21 -24.24
CA ILE A 329 -1.41 3.29 -24.82
C ILE A 329 -0.63 2.01 -24.53
N LEU A 330 -0.61 1.55 -23.30
CA LEU A 330 0.12 0.35 -22.89
C LEU A 330 -0.49 -0.90 -23.57
N THR A 331 -1.80 -0.98 -23.65
CA THR A 331 -2.52 -2.08 -24.32
C THR A 331 -2.19 -2.15 -25.81
N LEU A 332 -2.16 -1.00 -26.50
CA LEU A 332 -1.80 -0.92 -27.92
C LEU A 332 -0.32 -1.26 -28.16
N ALA A 333 0.55 -0.92 -27.22
CA ALA A 333 1.98 -1.18 -27.32
C ALA A 333 2.36 -2.63 -26.98
N ASP A 334 1.61 -3.28 -26.10
CA ASP A 334 1.97 -4.59 -25.52
C ASP A 334 2.31 -5.68 -26.54
N PRO A 335 1.58 -5.88 -27.63
CA PRO A 335 1.90 -6.92 -28.62
C PRO A 335 3.23 -6.70 -29.34
N TYR A 336 3.70 -5.47 -29.45
CA TYR A 336 4.82 -5.06 -30.32
C TYR A 336 6.03 -4.56 -29.55
N PHE A 337 5.83 -4.01 -28.35
CA PHE A 337 6.89 -3.51 -27.52
C PHE A 337 7.52 -4.63 -26.68
N ARG A 338 8.87 -4.62 -26.54
CA ARG A 338 9.61 -5.63 -25.79
C ARG A 338 10.50 -4.99 -24.75
N LEU A 339 10.35 -5.44 -23.53
CA LEU A 339 11.14 -4.98 -22.40
C LEU A 339 12.41 -5.79 -22.26
N SER A 340 13.55 -5.08 -22.13
CA SER A 340 14.81 -5.66 -21.71
C SER A 340 15.32 -6.83 -22.56
N LYS A 341 16.36 -7.51 -22.07
CA LYS A 341 16.96 -8.71 -22.67
C LYS A 341 16.01 -9.90 -22.70
N SER A 342 15.04 -9.98 -21.79
CA SER A 342 14.04 -11.03 -21.72
C SER A 342 13.07 -11.03 -22.91
N LYS A 343 13.00 -9.92 -23.68
CA LYS A 343 12.07 -9.73 -24.80
C LYS A 343 10.60 -9.99 -24.45
N LEU A 344 10.23 -9.83 -23.18
CA LEU A 344 8.85 -10.00 -22.73
C LEU A 344 7.98 -8.79 -23.10
N PRO A 345 6.69 -9.01 -23.42
CA PRO A 345 5.73 -7.92 -23.52
C PRO A 345 5.51 -7.26 -22.14
N ILE A 346 4.94 -6.07 -22.14
CA ILE A 346 4.70 -5.29 -20.91
C ILE A 346 3.86 -6.09 -19.90
N SER A 347 2.81 -6.75 -20.39
CA SER A 347 1.88 -7.55 -19.58
C SER A 347 2.52 -8.73 -18.86
N LEU A 348 3.63 -9.25 -19.38
CA LEU A 348 4.37 -10.36 -18.77
C LEU A 348 5.62 -9.94 -17.99
N ALA A 349 5.94 -8.67 -17.99
CA ALA A 349 7.16 -8.16 -17.32
C ALA A 349 7.17 -8.42 -15.81
N CYS A 350 6.02 -8.57 -15.18
CA CYS A 350 5.91 -8.89 -13.76
C CYS A 350 6.45 -10.28 -13.40
N TYR A 351 6.51 -11.20 -14.35
CA TYR A 351 7.06 -12.56 -14.14
C TYR A 351 8.58 -12.64 -14.31
N ASP A 352 9.22 -11.54 -14.72
CA ASP A 352 10.67 -11.44 -14.89
C ASP A 352 11.20 -10.20 -14.15
N ALA A 353 12.11 -10.43 -13.21
CA ALA A 353 12.58 -9.36 -12.33
C ALA A 353 13.35 -8.26 -13.06
N ASP A 354 14.13 -8.62 -14.09
CA ASP A 354 14.91 -7.63 -14.86
C ASP A 354 13.99 -6.79 -15.74
N ALA A 355 13.00 -7.41 -16.38
CA ALA A 355 11.96 -6.71 -17.14
C ALA A 355 11.15 -5.79 -16.22
N TYR A 356 10.77 -6.31 -15.06
CA TYR A 356 10.02 -5.52 -14.08
C TYR A 356 10.76 -4.27 -13.60
N LEU A 357 12.07 -4.37 -13.33
CA LEU A 357 12.87 -3.21 -12.94
C LEU A 357 12.92 -2.10 -14.01
N LYS A 358 12.58 -2.42 -15.26
CA LYS A 358 12.47 -1.46 -16.36
C LYS A 358 11.11 -0.79 -16.47
N LEU A 359 10.06 -1.37 -15.87
CA LEU A 359 8.74 -0.78 -15.84
C LEU A 359 8.72 0.43 -14.88
N LYS A 360 8.82 1.61 -15.44
CA LYS A 360 8.73 2.92 -14.77
C LYS A 360 7.79 3.81 -15.57
N ASP A 361 7.43 4.97 -15.05
CA ASP A 361 6.56 5.92 -15.77
C ASP A 361 7.16 6.37 -17.11
N SER A 362 8.50 6.37 -17.20
CA SER A 362 9.24 6.65 -18.45
C SER A 362 9.00 5.63 -19.58
N ILE A 363 8.25 4.55 -19.34
CA ILE A 363 7.90 3.61 -20.41
C ILE A 363 7.17 4.29 -21.56
N ILE A 364 6.38 5.33 -21.27
CA ILE A 364 5.66 6.10 -22.27
C ILE A 364 6.64 6.81 -23.22
N ASP A 365 7.71 7.39 -22.68
CA ASP A 365 8.77 8.04 -23.47
C ASP A 365 9.50 7.01 -24.34
N ILE A 366 9.80 5.85 -23.79
CA ILE A 366 10.47 4.76 -24.51
C ILE A 366 9.60 4.21 -25.65
N ILE A 367 8.28 4.10 -25.46
CA ILE A 367 7.35 3.70 -26.53
C ILE A 367 7.30 4.79 -27.61
N GLU A 368 7.27 6.06 -27.22
CA GLU A 368 7.22 7.20 -28.13
C GLU A 368 8.46 7.26 -29.05
N GLU A 369 9.65 7.01 -28.49
CA GLU A 369 10.92 7.02 -29.20
C GLU A 369 11.21 5.76 -30.03
N ASN A 370 10.46 4.69 -29.84
CA ASN A 370 10.71 3.40 -30.51
C ASN A 370 10.31 3.42 -32.00
N ASP A 371 11.18 2.98 -32.92
CA ASP A 371 10.97 3.06 -34.37
C ASP A 371 10.05 1.96 -34.96
N HIS A 372 9.52 1.08 -34.14
CA HIS A 372 8.68 -0.01 -34.64
C HIS A 372 7.34 0.52 -35.19
N GLU A 373 7.09 0.29 -36.49
CA GLU A 373 5.92 0.84 -37.20
C GLU A 373 4.56 0.47 -36.57
N LEU A 374 4.43 -0.74 -36.04
CA LEU A 374 3.19 -1.21 -35.41
C LEU A 374 2.90 -0.53 -34.06
N LEU A 375 3.80 0.32 -33.55
CA LEU A 375 3.56 1.20 -32.39
C LEU A 375 2.88 2.53 -32.78
N LEU A 376 2.69 2.82 -34.07
CA LEU A 376 2.05 4.06 -34.53
C LEU A 376 0.72 4.37 -33.83
N PRO A 377 -0.21 3.43 -33.63
CA PRO A 377 -1.46 3.71 -32.90
C PRO A 377 -1.21 4.17 -31.44
N ALA A 378 -0.28 3.52 -30.72
CA ALA A 378 0.11 3.92 -29.38
C ALA A 378 0.76 5.32 -29.38
N LYS A 379 1.64 5.59 -30.33
CA LYS A 379 2.31 6.91 -30.49
C LYS A 379 1.32 8.03 -30.79
N HIS A 380 0.34 7.82 -31.64
CA HIS A 380 -0.72 8.81 -31.90
C HIS A 380 -1.50 9.11 -30.61
N LEU A 381 -1.75 8.09 -29.78
CA LEU A 381 -2.44 8.30 -28.51
C LEU A 381 -1.54 9.03 -27.50
N ILE A 382 -0.23 8.76 -27.50
CA ILE A 382 0.77 9.49 -26.71
C ILE A 382 0.78 10.97 -27.15
N GLU A 383 0.80 11.27 -28.43
CA GLU A 383 0.74 12.64 -28.95
C GLU A 383 -0.52 13.37 -28.47
N ARG A 384 -1.69 12.74 -28.53
CA ARG A 384 -2.94 13.29 -27.98
C ARG A 384 -2.80 13.57 -26.49
N TYR A 385 -2.23 12.61 -25.73
CA TYR A 385 -1.98 12.74 -24.30
C TYR A 385 -1.06 13.94 -23.99
N ARG A 386 0.07 14.07 -24.70
CA ARG A 386 1.01 15.19 -24.58
C ARG A 386 0.34 16.54 -24.88
N LYS A 387 -0.50 16.59 -25.89
CA LYS A 387 -1.28 17.78 -26.27
C LYS A 387 -2.50 18.01 -25.35
N ARG A 388 -2.66 17.22 -24.28
CA ARG A 388 -3.81 17.28 -23.36
C ARG A 388 -5.18 17.11 -24.04
N LYS A 389 -5.24 16.44 -25.18
CA LYS A 389 -6.47 16.03 -25.85
C LYS A 389 -6.98 14.73 -25.22
N LEU A 390 -7.33 14.82 -23.92
CA LEU A 390 -7.75 13.69 -23.10
C LEU A 390 -9.15 13.21 -23.49
N TYR A 391 -9.48 11.98 -23.08
CA TYR A 391 -10.85 11.47 -23.15
C TYR A 391 -11.80 12.44 -22.43
N LYS A 392 -12.99 12.61 -22.99
CA LYS A 392 -13.97 13.56 -22.47
C LYS A 392 -14.94 12.87 -21.54
N THR A 393 -15.10 13.36 -20.33
CA THR A 393 -16.22 12.99 -19.47
C THR A 393 -17.49 13.57 -20.09
N VAL A 394 -18.39 12.72 -20.55
CA VAL A 394 -19.64 13.15 -21.18
C VAL A 394 -20.81 13.11 -20.23
N ALA A 395 -20.76 12.25 -19.23
CA ALA A 395 -21.75 12.21 -18.16
C ALA A 395 -21.12 11.77 -16.84
N GLU A 396 -21.63 12.35 -15.76
CA GLU A 396 -21.36 11.90 -14.40
C GLU A 396 -22.65 12.03 -13.59
N GLN A 397 -23.14 10.89 -13.08
CA GLN A 397 -24.39 10.85 -12.38
C GLN A 397 -24.24 10.16 -11.02
N LYS A 398 -24.68 10.82 -9.96
CA LYS A 398 -24.83 10.20 -8.65
C LYS A 398 -25.95 9.17 -8.70
N VAL A 399 -25.66 7.94 -8.31
CA VAL A 399 -26.66 6.88 -8.21
C VAL A 399 -27.42 7.07 -6.91
N SER A 400 -28.73 7.24 -7.01
CA SER A 400 -29.63 7.35 -5.87
C SER A 400 -30.42 6.05 -5.68
N THR A 401 -30.42 5.52 -4.46
CA THR A 401 -31.23 4.35 -4.12
C THR A 401 -32.73 4.61 -4.20
N SER A 402 -33.15 5.89 -4.21
CA SER A 402 -34.54 6.29 -4.38
C SER A 402 -34.97 6.46 -5.84
N ALA A 403 -34.02 6.54 -6.78
CA ALA A 403 -34.29 6.67 -8.21
C ALA A 403 -34.05 5.33 -8.91
N SER A 404 -35.11 4.63 -9.24
CA SER A 404 -35.07 3.27 -9.82
C SER A 404 -34.22 3.16 -11.09
N TRP A 405 -34.20 4.22 -11.93
CA TRP A 405 -33.43 4.21 -13.19
C TRP A 405 -31.92 4.27 -12.94
N THR A 406 -31.44 5.06 -11.95
CA THR A 406 -30.01 5.13 -11.65
C THR A 406 -29.50 3.84 -11.04
N LEU A 407 -30.32 3.17 -10.22
CA LEU A 407 -29.99 1.87 -9.65
C LEU A 407 -29.95 0.79 -10.74
N ARG A 408 -30.88 0.82 -11.70
CA ARG A 408 -30.88 -0.08 -12.85
C ARG A 408 -29.55 0.01 -13.62
N PHE A 409 -29.09 1.20 -13.97
CA PHE A 409 -27.79 1.37 -14.65
C PHE A 409 -26.60 0.91 -13.79
N TRP A 410 -26.69 1.06 -12.49
CA TRP A 410 -25.65 0.56 -11.58
C TRP A 410 -25.53 -0.97 -11.59
N GLU A 411 -26.65 -1.65 -11.68
CA GLU A 411 -26.74 -3.12 -11.70
C GLU A 411 -26.47 -3.74 -13.08
N MET A 412 -26.62 -2.97 -14.16
CA MET A 412 -26.34 -3.43 -15.52
C MET A 412 -24.85 -3.72 -15.72
N ASP A 413 -24.55 -4.66 -16.58
CA ASP A 413 -23.18 -4.86 -17.11
C ASP A 413 -22.72 -3.64 -17.93
N ASP A 414 -21.43 -3.35 -17.92
CA ASP A 414 -20.86 -2.18 -18.58
C ASP A 414 -21.08 -2.21 -20.10
N GLU A 415 -21.05 -3.40 -20.72
CA GLU A 415 -21.30 -3.55 -22.16
C GLU A 415 -22.78 -3.31 -22.52
N MET A 416 -23.70 -3.67 -21.62
CA MET A 416 -25.13 -3.35 -21.78
C MET A 416 -25.36 -1.84 -21.68
N ILE A 417 -24.69 -1.15 -20.74
CA ILE A 417 -24.78 0.32 -20.63
C ILE A 417 -24.26 0.98 -21.92
N LYS A 418 -23.13 0.51 -22.45
CA LYS A 418 -22.58 1.03 -23.70
C LYS A 418 -23.55 0.86 -24.87
N GLN A 419 -24.18 -0.32 -24.97
CA GLN A 419 -25.17 -0.57 -26.02
C GLN A 419 -26.38 0.35 -25.89
N GLU A 420 -26.96 0.49 -24.71
CA GLU A 420 -28.09 1.37 -24.47
C GLU A 420 -27.75 2.84 -24.79
N LEU A 421 -26.53 3.29 -24.50
CA LEU A 421 -26.05 4.61 -24.87
C LEU A 421 -25.92 4.80 -26.38
N ILE A 422 -25.48 3.77 -27.10
CA ILE A 422 -25.41 3.81 -28.57
C ILE A 422 -26.81 3.87 -29.17
N ASP A 423 -27.73 3.03 -28.70
CA ASP A 423 -29.10 2.95 -29.17
C ASP A 423 -29.89 4.24 -28.97
N LEU A 424 -29.55 4.98 -27.88
CA LEU A 424 -30.14 6.30 -27.57
C LEU A 424 -29.42 7.44 -28.27
N SER A 425 -28.27 7.19 -28.89
CA SER A 425 -27.42 8.21 -29.49
C SER A 425 -27.86 8.50 -30.93
N GLU A 426 -27.97 9.77 -31.26
CA GLU A 426 -28.14 10.22 -32.65
C GLU A 426 -26.82 10.27 -33.45
N MET A 427 -25.69 9.93 -32.81
CA MET A 427 -24.36 9.97 -33.43
C MET A 427 -24.14 8.79 -34.36
N ILE A 428 -23.97 9.09 -35.63
CA ILE A 428 -23.62 8.11 -36.65
C ILE A 428 -22.18 7.63 -36.44
N GLY A 429 -21.98 6.31 -36.35
CA GLY A 429 -20.65 5.68 -36.25
C GLY A 429 -20.10 5.56 -34.82
N LEU A 430 -20.87 5.88 -33.77
CA LEU A 430 -20.48 5.61 -32.38
C LEU A 430 -20.43 4.10 -32.14
N SER A 431 -19.32 3.62 -31.61
CA SER A 431 -19.10 2.20 -31.27
C SER A 431 -18.89 1.99 -29.77
N ARG A 432 -19.05 0.75 -29.30
CA ARG A 432 -18.74 0.39 -27.88
C ARG A 432 -17.29 0.68 -27.51
N ALA A 433 -16.37 0.60 -28.47
CA ALA A 433 -14.95 0.88 -28.25
C ALA A 433 -14.68 2.37 -27.92
N ASP A 434 -15.59 3.26 -28.32
CA ASP A 434 -15.48 4.71 -28.08
C ASP A 434 -15.99 5.11 -26.70
N ILE A 435 -16.67 4.21 -25.99
CA ILE A 435 -17.31 4.51 -24.69
C ILE A 435 -16.61 3.74 -23.58
N ILE A 436 -16.29 4.44 -22.49
CA ILE A 436 -15.81 3.83 -21.26
C ILE A 436 -16.81 4.15 -20.14
N VAL A 437 -17.25 3.11 -19.44
CA VAL A 437 -18.15 3.20 -18.29
C VAL A 437 -17.35 2.94 -17.02
N GLU A 438 -17.43 3.83 -16.04
CA GLU A 438 -16.78 3.69 -14.74
C GLU A 438 -17.81 3.77 -13.62
N LYS A 439 -17.83 2.76 -12.75
CA LYS A 439 -18.66 2.69 -11.55
C LYS A 439 -17.84 3.00 -10.33
N LEU A 440 -18.05 4.16 -9.72
CA LEU A 440 -17.27 4.67 -8.62
C LEU A 440 -18.02 4.53 -7.29
N GLN A 441 -17.32 4.01 -6.28
CA GLN A 441 -17.84 3.87 -4.92
C GLN A 441 -16.99 4.67 -3.94
N PHE A 442 -17.61 5.61 -3.23
CA PHE A 442 -16.97 6.41 -2.20
C PHE A 442 -17.55 6.10 -0.83
N HIS A 443 -16.69 5.83 0.14
CA HIS A 443 -17.08 5.57 1.52
C HIS A 443 -16.07 6.19 2.51
N PHE A 444 -16.54 6.56 3.70
CA PHE A 444 -15.70 7.17 4.74
C PHE A 444 -14.78 6.18 5.44
N GLY A 445 -15.04 4.90 5.39
CA GLY A 445 -14.31 3.89 6.15
C GLY A 445 -14.17 2.57 5.42
N MET A 446 -14.23 1.47 6.15
CA MET A 446 -13.95 0.14 5.64
C MET A 446 -15.05 -0.41 4.72
N LYS A 447 -14.66 -1.25 3.77
CA LYS A 447 -15.49 -1.80 2.67
C LYS A 447 -16.64 -2.73 3.07
N SER A 448 -16.87 -3.04 4.34
CA SER A 448 -17.95 -3.98 4.70
C SER A 448 -19.24 -3.24 5.00
N GLU A 449 -20.32 -3.62 4.31
CA GLU A 449 -21.68 -3.16 4.55
C GLU A 449 -22.17 -3.39 5.99
N ASN A 450 -21.56 -4.32 6.72
CA ASN A 450 -21.90 -4.70 8.07
C ASN A 450 -21.10 -3.98 9.18
N ARG A 451 -20.16 -3.11 8.84
CA ARG A 451 -19.44 -2.34 9.86
C ARG A 451 -20.14 -1.01 10.06
N LYS A 452 -21.17 -1.05 10.85
CA LYS A 452 -21.83 0.14 11.38
C LYS A 452 -20.85 0.86 12.28
N CYS A 453 -20.23 1.90 11.76
CA CYS A 453 -19.73 2.95 12.62
C CYS A 453 -20.98 3.57 13.25
N THR A 454 -21.24 3.25 14.50
CA THR A 454 -22.52 3.45 15.22
C THR A 454 -22.89 4.92 15.43
N SER A 455 -22.12 5.87 14.95
CA SER A 455 -22.42 7.31 15.08
C SER A 455 -22.47 8.10 13.79
N TYR A 456 -22.02 7.54 12.64
CA TYR A 456 -22.20 8.16 11.32
C TYR A 456 -22.50 7.04 10.33
N GLY A 457 -23.71 7.03 9.83
CA GLY A 457 -24.12 6.09 8.80
C GLY A 457 -23.08 6.06 7.68
N SER A 458 -22.69 4.89 7.23
CA SER A 458 -21.79 4.71 6.10
C SER A 458 -22.43 5.40 4.90
N ILE A 459 -22.02 6.66 4.64
CA ILE A 459 -22.44 7.36 3.44
C ILE A 459 -21.68 6.69 2.31
N LEU A 460 -22.35 5.77 1.64
CA LEU A 460 -21.91 5.20 0.38
C LEU A 460 -22.43 6.11 -0.73
N LEU A 461 -21.50 6.79 -1.41
CA LEU A 461 -21.82 7.53 -2.63
C LEU A 461 -21.44 6.67 -3.83
N LEU A 462 -22.41 6.44 -4.68
CA LEU A 462 -22.24 5.73 -5.93
C LEU A 462 -22.33 6.73 -7.07
N PHE A 463 -21.40 6.67 -8.01
CA PHE A 463 -21.39 7.48 -9.22
C PHE A 463 -21.21 6.60 -10.45
N LEU A 464 -21.95 6.87 -11.47
CA LEU A 464 -21.72 6.37 -12.81
C LEU A 464 -21.05 7.49 -13.61
N ARG A 465 -19.91 7.21 -14.21
CA ARG A 465 -19.17 8.16 -15.05
C ARG A 465 -18.94 7.55 -16.43
N ILE A 466 -19.16 8.35 -17.46
CA ILE A 466 -19.04 7.93 -18.85
C ILE A 466 -17.99 8.80 -19.50
N PHE A 467 -17.07 8.17 -20.21
CA PHE A 467 -16.05 8.84 -21.02
C PHE A 467 -16.25 8.48 -22.49
N TYR A 468 -15.91 9.45 -23.34
CA TYR A 468 -15.78 9.29 -24.79
C TYR A 468 -14.29 9.43 -25.16
N LYS A 469 -13.76 8.48 -26.00
CA LYS A 469 -12.34 8.39 -26.40
C LYS A 469 -11.90 9.42 -27.43
#